data_fb6f2cae73b6d449b9719b38e2d2af62
#
_entry.id   fb6f2cae73b6d449b9719b38e2d2af62
#
_cell.length_a   1.000
_cell.length_b   1.000
_cell.length_c   1.000
_cell.angle_alpha   90.00
_cell.angle_beta   90.00
_cell.angle_gamma   90.00
#
_symmetry.space_group_name_H-M   'P 1'
#
loop_
_entity.id
_entity.type
_entity.pdbx_description
1 polymer ?
#
loop_
_entity_poly.entity_id
_entity_poly.type
_entity_poly.pdbx_seq_one_letter_code
_entity_poly.pdbx_strand_id
1 'polypeptide(L)'
;MKILIQGGRVLNPADGTDQLADIAIASGRIIGIDRLPQDFAPQRTIDASGCWVLPGLVDLGVRLREPGQEHAHMLESELAAAVAGGVTSLVCPPDTDPVLDEPGLVEMLRFRASRLRQSRVFPLGALTRNLQGEVLTEMASLTESGCVGFSQADVVVRNTQVLQRAFQYAATFGYTVWLRPEDAWLGGGVAAAGPLATRMGLSGVPVLAETIAIMTIIELMKVTGARVHLCRLSSAAAVELVRQAKADGLPLTCDVSINSLHLTEVDMGYFDSRARLNPPLRQQADRTALRAALADGTIDAL
;
A
#
# COMPACT_ATOMS: atom_id res chain seq x y z
N MET A 1 31.50 4.60 2.11
CA MET A 1 31.34 6.05 1.86
C MET A 1 30.78 6.70 3.11
N LYS A 2 31.37 7.84 3.53
CA LYS A 2 30.89 8.66 4.66
C LYS A 2 30.21 9.92 4.09
N ILE A 3 28.99 10.19 4.54
CA ILE A 3 28.18 11.34 4.09
C ILE A 3 27.76 12.15 5.30
N LEU A 4 27.86 13.47 5.19
CA LEU A 4 27.30 14.43 6.14
C LEU A 4 26.11 15.12 5.47
N ILE A 5 24.93 15.12 6.11
CA ILE A 5 23.81 16.01 5.77
C ILE A 5 23.84 17.12 6.80
N GLN A 6 23.99 18.36 6.37
CA GLN A 6 24.28 19.50 7.25
C GLN A 6 23.16 20.53 7.22
N GLY A 7 22.80 21.06 8.39
CA GLY A 7 21.93 22.22 8.55
C GLY A 7 20.46 22.01 8.24
N GLY A 8 20.00 20.76 8.09
CA GLY A 8 18.61 20.43 7.81
C GLY A 8 17.73 20.39 9.06
N ARG A 9 16.42 20.66 8.89
CA ARG A 9 15.43 20.36 9.91
C ARG A 9 15.06 18.88 9.87
N VAL A 10 15.56 18.13 10.83
CA VAL A 10 15.33 16.68 10.93
C VAL A 10 13.97 16.44 11.57
N LEU A 11 13.11 15.73 10.84
CA LEU A 11 11.77 15.33 11.32
C LEU A 11 11.70 13.81 11.31
N ASN A 12 11.48 13.19 12.47
CA ASN A 12 11.27 11.75 12.58
C ASN A 12 9.97 11.47 13.36
N PRO A 13 8.88 11.12 12.67
CA PRO A 13 7.60 10.86 13.31
C PRO A 13 7.62 9.68 14.29
N ALA A 14 8.57 8.74 14.14
CA ALA A 14 8.64 7.53 14.95
C ALA A 14 9.03 7.83 16.40
N ASP A 15 9.84 8.86 16.64
CA ASP A 15 10.30 9.28 17.99
C ASP A 15 9.94 10.72 18.34
N GLY A 16 9.22 11.41 17.42
CA GLY A 16 8.81 12.81 17.59
C GLY A 16 9.93 13.83 17.43
N THR A 17 11.09 13.45 16.87
CA THR A 17 12.19 14.38 16.62
C THR A 17 11.75 15.47 15.64
N ASP A 18 11.97 16.73 16.03
CA ASP A 18 11.78 17.92 15.20
C ASP A 18 12.81 18.97 15.62
N GLN A 19 13.97 18.98 14.96
CA GLN A 19 15.07 19.87 15.30
C GLN A 19 16.00 20.15 14.12
N LEU A 20 16.71 21.27 14.17
CA LEU A 20 17.85 21.50 13.27
C LEU A 20 19.01 20.63 13.75
N ALA A 21 19.50 19.74 12.88
CA ALA A 21 20.59 18.85 13.22
C ALA A 21 21.37 18.40 11.98
N ASP A 22 22.62 18.01 12.20
CA ASP A 22 23.46 17.35 11.22
C ASP A 22 23.30 15.84 11.33
N ILE A 23 23.35 15.13 10.20
CA ILE A 23 23.26 13.67 10.16
C ILE A 23 24.53 13.09 9.55
N ALA A 24 25.20 12.23 10.32
CA ALA A 24 26.34 11.46 9.84
C ALA A 24 25.92 10.06 9.38
N ILE A 25 26.31 9.73 8.17
CA ILE A 25 26.05 8.42 7.56
C ILE A 25 27.38 7.75 7.23
N ALA A 26 27.56 6.49 7.65
CA ALA A 26 28.68 5.67 7.24
C ALA A 26 28.23 4.22 7.00
N SER A 27 28.81 3.57 5.99
CA SER A 27 28.49 2.18 5.62
C SER A 27 26.98 1.91 5.45
N GLY A 28 26.25 2.89 4.89
CA GLY A 28 24.80 2.79 4.65
C GLY A 28 23.93 2.90 5.90
N ARG A 29 24.48 3.36 7.03
CA ARG A 29 23.74 3.54 8.29
C ARG A 29 23.92 4.95 8.82
N ILE A 30 22.89 5.48 9.48
CA ILE A 30 22.98 6.68 10.29
C ILE A 30 23.79 6.31 11.55
N ILE A 31 24.90 7.03 11.79
CA ILE A 31 25.81 6.80 12.93
C ILE A 31 25.78 7.92 13.95
N GLY A 32 25.10 9.03 13.63
CA GLY A 32 24.88 10.14 14.54
C GLY A 32 23.88 11.14 13.97
N ILE A 33 23.05 11.69 14.84
CA ILE A 33 22.16 12.83 14.59
C ILE A 33 22.53 13.87 15.64
N ASP A 34 22.77 15.11 15.23
CA ASP A 34 23.25 16.24 16.03
C ASP A 34 24.65 16.05 16.62
N ARG A 35 24.92 14.89 17.22
CA ARG A 35 26.24 14.55 17.75
C ARG A 35 27.01 13.68 16.75
N LEU A 36 28.03 14.29 16.10
CA LEU A 36 28.87 13.59 15.18
C LEU A 36 29.95 12.78 15.94
N PRO A 37 30.34 11.58 15.45
CA PRO A 37 31.50 10.86 16.00
C PRO A 37 32.77 11.68 15.94
N GLN A 38 33.66 11.58 16.94
CA GLN A 38 34.79 12.45 17.17
C GLN A 38 35.78 12.57 16.00
N ASP A 39 35.91 11.52 15.18
CA ASP A 39 36.82 11.50 14.01
C ASP A 39 36.02 11.32 12.69
N PHE A 40 34.83 11.89 12.62
CA PHE A 40 34.02 11.77 11.43
C PHE A 40 34.51 12.74 10.32
N ALA A 41 35.23 12.21 9.34
CA ALA A 41 35.63 12.93 8.15
C ALA A 41 34.70 12.53 6.97
N PRO A 42 33.73 13.36 6.54
CA PRO A 42 32.83 13.05 5.45
C PRO A 42 33.58 13.07 4.10
N GLN A 43 33.27 12.11 3.24
CA GLN A 43 33.71 12.11 1.84
C GLN A 43 32.77 12.95 0.95
N ARG A 44 31.54 13.16 1.41
CA ARG A 44 30.53 13.99 0.75
C ARG A 44 29.73 14.73 1.80
N THR A 45 29.55 16.03 1.61
CA THR A 45 28.65 16.86 2.41
C THR A 45 27.49 17.30 1.53
N ILE A 46 26.28 17.21 2.08
CA ILE A 46 25.03 17.68 1.46
C ILE A 46 24.54 18.84 2.33
N ASP A 47 24.49 20.04 1.78
CA ASP A 47 23.88 21.19 2.43
C ASP A 47 22.34 21.02 2.35
N ALA A 48 21.71 20.89 3.52
CA ALA A 48 20.28 20.77 3.68
C ALA A 48 19.68 22.01 4.34
N SER A 49 20.39 23.14 4.36
CA SER A 49 19.92 24.39 4.96
C SER A 49 18.58 24.80 4.35
N GLY A 50 17.58 25.03 5.21
CA GLY A 50 16.21 25.35 4.79
C GLY A 50 15.39 24.18 4.26
N CYS A 51 15.93 22.95 4.27
CA CYS A 51 15.23 21.73 3.85
C CYS A 51 14.76 20.93 5.07
N TRP A 52 13.71 20.16 4.86
CA TRP A 52 13.33 19.08 5.77
C TRP A 52 14.11 17.82 5.41
N VAL A 53 14.62 17.13 6.45
CA VAL A 53 15.27 15.84 6.32
C VAL A 53 14.39 14.82 7.00
N LEU A 54 13.83 13.91 6.21
CA LEU A 54 12.82 12.94 6.60
C LEU A 54 13.34 11.52 6.39
N PRO A 55 12.82 10.51 7.11
CA PRO A 55 12.91 9.13 6.64
C PRO A 55 12.35 9.03 5.21
N GLY A 56 12.96 8.20 4.38
CA GLY A 56 12.44 7.98 3.03
C GLY A 56 11.02 7.46 3.06
N LEU A 57 10.19 7.96 2.14
CA LEU A 57 8.80 7.54 2.04
C LEU A 57 8.67 6.06 1.68
N VAL A 58 7.58 5.44 2.14
CA VAL A 58 7.21 4.07 1.82
C VAL A 58 5.88 4.11 1.08
N ASP A 59 5.85 3.56 -0.15
CA ASP A 59 4.62 3.42 -0.91
C ASP A 59 4.13 1.97 -0.84
N LEU A 60 2.90 1.77 -0.39
CA LEU A 60 2.32 0.45 -0.11
C LEU A 60 1.65 -0.22 -1.33
N GLY A 61 1.63 0.42 -2.51
CA GLY A 61 0.91 -0.14 -3.64
C GLY A 61 1.36 0.35 -5.02
N VAL A 62 2.59 0.05 -5.42
CA VAL A 62 3.17 0.49 -6.69
C VAL A 62 3.17 -0.63 -7.73
N ARG A 63 2.49 -0.41 -8.85
CA ARG A 63 2.57 -1.30 -10.01
C ARG A 63 3.75 -0.93 -10.87
N LEU A 64 4.80 -1.74 -10.80
CA LEU A 64 6.06 -1.52 -11.53
C LEU A 64 5.99 -1.86 -13.02
N ARG A 65 4.86 -2.42 -13.49
CA ARG A 65 4.59 -2.80 -14.88
C ARG A 65 5.51 -3.86 -15.47
N GLU A 66 6.48 -4.33 -14.73
CA GLU A 66 7.43 -5.36 -15.12
C GLU A 66 7.47 -6.45 -14.04
N PRO A 67 7.40 -7.72 -14.44
CA PRO A 67 7.32 -8.24 -15.82
C PRO A 67 5.95 -8.02 -16.50
N GLY A 68 5.96 -8.03 -17.85
CA GLY A 68 4.82 -8.23 -18.74
C GLY A 68 4.20 -6.98 -19.35
N GLN A 69 4.41 -5.80 -18.78
CA GLN A 69 3.87 -4.55 -19.31
C GLN A 69 4.97 -3.50 -19.56
N GLU A 70 6.15 -3.96 -19.97
CA GLU A 70 7.32 -3.12 -20.22
C GLU A 70 7.09 -2.07 -21.32
N HIS A 71 6.12 -2.33 -22.20
CA HIS A 71 5.71 -1.36 -23.22
C HIS A 71 5.04 -0.10 -22.65
N ALA A 72 4.48 -0.19 -21.43
CA ALA A 72 3.92 0.95 -20.72
C ALA A 72 5.00 1.68 -19.90
N HIS A 73 5.71 0.94 -19.06
CA HIS A 73 6.77 1.46 -18.19
C HIS A 73 7.77 0.36 -17.86
N MET A 74 9.03 0.73 -17.70
CA MET A 74 10.10 -0.20 -17.32
C MET A 74 10.44 -0.03 -15.83
N LEU A 75 10.98 -1.07 -15.23
CA LEU A 75 11.39 -1.07 -13.82
C LEU A 75 12.33 0.09 -13.49
N GLU A 76 13.29 0.38 -14.39
CA GLU A 76 14.23 1.49 -14.24
C GLU A 76 13.54 2.85 -14.13
N SER A 77 12.57 3.12 -15.00
CA SER A 77 11.84 4.40 -15.02
C SER A 77 10.95 4.56 -13.81
N GLU A 78 10.26 3.49 -13.38
CA GLU A 78 9.38 3.52 -12.21
C GLU A 78 10.17 3.72 -10.92
N LEU A 79 11.30 3.02 -10.75
CA LEU A 79 12.15 3.20 -9.58
C LEU A 79 12.85 4.56 -9.56
N ALA A 80 13.23 5.11 -10.72
CA ALA A 80 13.76 6.45 -10.81
C ALA A 80 12.70 7.51 -10.44
N ALA A 81 11.46 7.35 -10.89
CA ALA A 81 10.36 8.22 -10.51
C ALA A 81 10.06 8.14 -9.00
N ALA A 82 10.10 6.94 -8.43
CA ALA A 82 9.93 6.75 -6.99
C ALA A 82 11.00 7.52 -6.19
N VAL A 83 12.28 7.37 -6.55
CA VAL A 83 13.38 8.11 -5.91
C VAL A 83 13.22 9.62 -6.07
N ALA A 84 12.83 10.09 -7.25
CA ALA A 84 12.58 11.52 -7.51
C ALA A 84 11.44 12.07 -6.62
N GLY A 85 10.44 11.24 -6.30
CA GLY A 85 9.37 11.55 -5.36
C GLY A 85 9.72 11.34 -3.87
N GLY A 86 10.96 10.94 -3.55
CA GLY A 86 11.40 10.67 -2.17
C GLY A 86 10.98 9.30 -1.62
N VAL A 87 10.42 8.42 -2.46
CA VAL A 87 10.04 7.05 -2.09
C VAL A 87 11.27 6.15 -2.14
N THR A 88 11.67 5.61 -0.99
CA THR A 88 12.87 4.76 -0.86
C THR A 88 12.54 3.27 -0.71
N SER A 89 11.29 2.96 -0.42
CA SER A 89 10.79 1.59 -0.31
C SER A 89 9.39 1.53 -0.90
N LEU A 90 9.11 0.50 -1.67
CA LEU A 90 7.80 0.33 -2.28
C LEU A 90 7.37 -1.14 -2.28
N VAL A 91 6.08 -1.34 -2.11
CA VAL A 91 5.44 -2.65 -2.15
C VAL A 91 4.84 -2.85 -3.54
N CYS A 92 5.21 -3.96 -4.19
CA CYS A 92 4.71 -4.32 -5.51
C CYS A 92 3.62 -5.39 -5.35
N PRO A 93 2.37 -5.11 -5.76
CA PRO A 93 1.31 -6.11 -5.78
C PRO A 93 1.58 -7.18 -6.84
N PRO A 94 0.95 -8.37 -6.70
CA PRO A 94 1.29 -9.55 -7.51
C PRO A 94 0.72 -9.57 -8.93
N ASP A 95 -0.05 -8.56 -9.34
CA ASP A 95 -0.74 -8.47 -10.63
C ASP A 95 0.19 -8.06 -11.80
N THR A 96 1.35 -8.68 -11.86
CA THR A 96 2.28 -8.65 -12.99
C THR A 96 1.87 -9.71 -14.03
N ASP A 97 2.56 -9.77 -15.17
CA ASP A 97 2.37 -10.79 -16.20
C ASP A 97 3.73 -11.41 -16.57
N PRO A 98 4.02 -12.65 -16.16
CA PRO A 98 3.17 -13.51 -15.34
C PRO A 98 2.96 -12.99 -13.89
N VAL A 99 1.88 -13.46 -13.25
CA VAL A 99 1.54 -13.18 -11.85
C VAL A 99 2.62 -13.66 -10.90
N LEU A 100 2.90 -12.92 -9.80
CA LEU A 100 3.89 -13.33 -8.80
C LEU A 100 3.34 -14.46 -7.90
N ASP A 101 3.13 -15.63 -8.47
CA ASP A 101 2.62 -16.83 -7.80
C ASP A 101 3.62 -18.00 -7.75
N GLU A 102 4.82 -17.78 -8.29
CA GLU A 102 5.94 -18.75 -8.26
C GLU A 102 7.24 -18.10 -7.73
N PRO A 103 8.06 -18.85 -6.97
CA PRO A 103 9.30 -18.35 -6.38
C PRO A 103 10.26 -17.69 -7.38
N GLY A 104 10.47 -18.29 -8.54
CA GLY A 104 11.41 -17.79 -9.55
C GLY A 104 11.06 -16.40 -10.08
N LEU A 105 9.77 -16.07 -10.18
CA LEU A 105 9.32 -14.73 -10.59
C LEU A 105 9.62 -13.66 -9.54
N VAL A 106 9.42 -14.01 -8.27
CA VAL A 106 9.73 -13.13 -7.13
C VAL A 106 11.23 -12.86 -7.06
N GLU A 107 12.05 -13.91 -7.17
CA GLU A 107 13.51 -13.80 -7.18
C GLU A 107 14.02 -12.95 -8.34
N MET A 108 13.48 -13.15 -9.54
CA MET A 108 13.81 -12.38 -10.73
C MET A 108 13.52 -10.89 -10.53
N LEU A 109 12.31 -10.52 -10.07
CA LEU A 109 11.93 -9.13 -9.82
C LEU A 109 12.87 -8.48 -8.79
N ARG A 110 13.11 -9.14 -7.66
CA ARG A 110 13.99 -8.65 -6.60
C ARG A 110 15.44 -8.49 -7.08
N PHE A 111 15.94 -9.46 -7.83
CA PHE A 111 17.28 -9.42 -8.38
C PHE A 111 17.45 -8.22 -9.33
N ARG A 112 16.53 -8.02 -10.26
CA ARG A 112 16.55 -6.89 -11.20
C ARG A 112 16.46 -5.57 -10.46
N ALA A 113 15.51 -5.40 -9.55
CA ALA A 113 15.36 -4.19 -8.75
C ALA A 113 16.62 -3.86 -7.93
N SER A 114 17.23 -4.87 -7.30
CA SER A 114 18.43 -4.69 -6.48
C SER A 114 19.66 -4.16 -7.28
N ARG A 115 19.76 -4.55 -8.55
CA ARG A 115 20.85 -4.12 -9.42
C ARG A 115 20.76 -2.63 -9.83
N LEU A 116 19.55 -2.09 -9.84
CA LEU A 116 19.34 -0.67 -10.17
C LEU A 116 19.78 0.28 -9.05
N ARG A 117 19.89 -0.22 -7.81
CA ARG A 117 20.35 0.56 -6.64
C ARG A 117 19.54 1.86 -6.42
N GLN A 118 18.26 1.79 -6.70
CA GLN A 118 17.29 2.87 -6.50
C GLN A 118 16.40 2.55 -5.28
N SER A 119 15.08 2.71 -5.38
CA SER A 119 14.17 2.31 -4.31
C SER A 119 14.18 0.79 -4.08
N ARG A 120 13.98 0.38 -2.83
CA ARG A 120 13.85 -1.04 -2.47
C ARG A 120 12.48 -1.54 -2.84
N VAL A 121 12.41 -2.70 -3.50
CA VAL A 121 11.17 -3.35 -3.90
C VAL A 121 10.86 -4.51 -2.96
N PHE A 122 9.63 -4.51 -2.42
CA PHE A 122 9.08 -5.54 -1.55
C PHE A 122 7.87 -6.17 -2.26
N PRO A 123 8.02 -7.34 -2.90
CA PRO A 123 6.91 -7.97 -3.61
C PRO A 123 5.89 -8.58 -2.63
N LEU A 124 4.61 -8.51 -2.99
CA LEU A 124 3.57 -9.36 -2.45
C LEU A 124 3.43 -10.59 -3.34
N GLY A 125 3.30 -11.76 -2.72
CA GLY A 125 2.94 -12.98 -3.43
C GLY A 125 1.44 -13.00 -3.74
N ALA A 126 1.05 -13.63 -4.84
CA ALA A 126 -0.36 -13.87 -5.13
C ALA A 126 -0.97 -14.80 -4.07
N LEU A 127 -2.17 -14.48 -3.60
CA LEU A 127 -2.90 -15.32 -2.64
C LEU A 127 -3.37 -16.62 -3.30
N THR A 128 -3.77 -16.54 -4.56
CA THR A 128 -4.21 -17.68 -5.37
C THR A 128 -3.48 -17.72 -6.69
N ARG A 129 -3.31 -18.92 -7.25
CA ARG A 129 -2.64 -19.11 -8.54
C ARG A 129 -3.32 -18.30 -9.64
N ASN A 130 -2.52 -17.58 -10.42
CA ASN A 130 -2.97 -16.69 -11.49
C ASN A 130 -4.04 -15.67 -11.04
N LEU A 131 -4.15 -15.39 -9.70
CA LEU A 131 -5.19 -14.55 -9.11
C LEU A 131 -6.63 -15.01 -9.41
N GLN A 132 -6.86 -16.30 -9.69
CA GLN A 132 -8.18 -16.81 -10.08
C GLN A 132 -9.14 -17.02 -8.91
N GLY A 133 -8.67 -16.94 -7.65
CA GLY A 133 -9.51 -17.11 -6.47
C GLY A 133 -9.94 -18.56 -6.18
N GLU A 134 -9.25 -19.57 -6.74
CA GLU A 134 -9.63 -20.98 -6.66
C GLU A 134 -8.61 -21.82 -5.88
N VAL A 135 -7.34 -21.78 -6.29
CA VAL A 135 -6.26 -22.60 -5.72
C VAL A 135 -5.24 -21.70 -5.05
N LEU A 136 -4.91 -21.96 -3.78
CA LEU A 136 -3.91 -21.20 -3.04
C LEU A 136 -2.51 -21.40 -3.64
N THR A 137 -1.66 -20.40 -3.49
CA THR A 137 -0.23 -20.49 -3.78
C THR A 137 0.53 -21.12 -2.62
N GLU A 138 1.78 -21.51 -2.88
CA GLU A 138 2.70 -22.00 -1.85
C GLU A 138 3.32 -20.81 -1.09
N MET A 139 2.56 -20.25 -0.13
CA MET A 139 2.95 -19.03 0.58
C MET A 139 4.30 -19.13 1.28
N ALA A 140 4.65 -20.30 1.81
CA ALA A 140 5.93 -20.52 2.48
C ALA A 140 7.10 -20.32 1.49
N SER A 141 7.06 -20.97 0.33
CA SER A 141 8.11 -20.87 -0.70
C SER A 141 8.22 -19.44 -1.26
N LEU A 142 7.08 -18.75 -1.44
CA LEU A 142 7.07 -17.35 -1.86
C LEU A 142 7.67 -16.41 -0.80
N THR A 143 7.46 -16.71 0.50
CA THR A 143 8.10 -15.96 1.59
C THR A 143 9.61 -16.18 1.62
N GLU A 144 10.08 -17.41 1.44
CA GLU A 144 11.51 -17.73 1.33
C GLU A 144 12.16 -16.97 0.17
N SER A 145 11.45 -16.80 -0.95
CA SER A 145 11.91 -16.02 -2.10
C SER A 145 11.86 -14.51 -1.85
N GLY A 146 11.20 -14.07 -0.75
CA GLY A 146 11.24 -12.70 -0.24
C GLY A 146 9.97 -11.89 -0.42
N CYS A 147 8.81 -12.53 -0.58
CA CYS A 147 7.53 -11.86 -0.41
C CYS A 147 7.33 -11.41 1.04
N VAL A 148 6.78 -10.21 1.22
CA VAL A 148 6.53 -9.61 2.53
C VAL A 148 5.09 -9.80 3.02
N GLY A 149 4.24 -10.35 2.19
CA GLY A 149 2.82 -10.65 2.44
C GLY A 149 2.17 -11.21 1.18
N PHE A 150 0.85 -11.39 1.23
CA PHE A 150 0.10 -12.01 0.14
C PHE A 150 -1.11 -11.16 -0.23
N SER A 151 -1.37 -11.03 -1.52
CA SER A 151 -2.46 -10.19 -2.02
C SER A 151 -3.20 -10.86 -3.17
N GLN A 152 -4.44 -10.46 -3.33
CA GLN A 152 -5.23 -10.78 -4.51
C GLN A 152 -5.28 -9.59 -5.49
N ALA A 153 -4.49 -8.56 -5.26
CA ALA A 153 -4.50 -7.30 -5.99
C ALA A 153 -5.91 -6.69 -6.09
N ASP A 154 -6.37 -6.39 -7.30
CA ASP A 154 -7.73 -5.87 -7.53
C ASP A 154 -8.76 -6.97 -7.85
N VAL A 155 -8.37 -8.23 -7.84
CA VAL A 155 -9.26 -9.37 -8.11
C VAL A 155 -9.93 -9.83 -6.82
N VAL A 156 -11.22 -10.02 -6.85
CA VAL A 156 -11.99 -10.44 -5.67
C VAL A 156 -12.01 -11.97 -5.56
N VAL A 157 -11.70 -12.51 -4.38
CA VAL A 157 -11.93 -13.94 -4.06
C VAL A 157 -13.41 -14.16 -3.83
N ARG A 158 -14.09 -14.74 -4.80
CA ARG A 158 -15.55 -14.99 -4.75
C ARG A 158 -15.93 -16.11 -3.79
N ASN A 159 -15.05 -17.10 -3.64
CA ASN A 159 -15.29 -18.25 -2.79
C ASN A 159 -14.77 -17.99 -1.37
N THR A 160 -15.69 -17.76 -0.44
CA THR A 160 -15.34 -17.51 0.97
C THR A 160 -14.63 -18.68 1.64
N GLN A 161 -14.83 -19.93 1.17
CA GLN A 161 -14.09 -21.09 1.68
C GLN A 161 -12.60 -21.02 1.29
N VAL A 162 -12.31 -20.59 0.07
CA VAL A 162 -10.92 -20.36 -0.37
C VAL A 162 -10.28 -19.24 0.46
N LEU A 163 -11.00 -18.15 0.69
CA LEU A 163 -10.52 -17.04 1.50
C LEU A 163 -10.29 -17.48 2.96
N GLN A 164 -11.17 -18.27 3.53
CA GLN A 164 -11.00 -18.85 4.88
C GLN A 164 -9.73 -19.70 4.96
N ARG A 165 -9.51 -20.58 4.00
CA ARG A 165 -8.29 -21.42 3.94
C ARG A 165 -7.03 -20.60 3.78
N ALA A 166 -7.07 -19.55 2.97
CA ALA A 166 -5.97 -18.61 2.82
C ALA A 166 -5.64 -17.92 4.16
N PHE A 167 -6.65 -17.49 4.90
CA PHE A 167 -6.47 -16.89 6.22
C PHE A 167 -5.92 -17.88 7.24
N GLN A 168 -6.39 -19.13 7.25
CA GLN A 168 -5.84 -20.20 8.11
C GLN A 168 -4.36 -20.46 7.80
N TYR A 169 -4.00 -20.54 6.51
CA TYR A 169 -2.61 -20.72 6.10
C TYR A 169 -1.76 -19.51 6.54
N ALA A 170 -2.20 -18.30 6.23
CA ALA A 170 -1.48 -17.09 6.61
C ALA A 170 -1.31 -16.98 8.14
N ALA A 171 -2.35 -17.28 8.92
CA ALA A 171 -2.30 -17.25 10.37
C ALA A 171 -1.28 -18.24 10.95
N THR A 172 -1.19 -19.47 10.37
CA THR A 172 -0.25 -20.51 10.82
C THR A 172 1.20 -20.04 10.77
N PHE A 173 1.57 -19.26 9.76
CA PHE A 173 2.93 -18.76 9.56
C PHE A 173 3.12 -17.28 9.95
N GLY A 174 2.08 -16.61 10.41
CA GLY A 174 2.13 -15.22 10.78
C GLY A 174 2.22 -14.25 9.59
N TYR A 175 1.77 -14.65 8.41
CA TYR A 175 1.76 -13.80 7.22
C TYR A 175 0.63 -12.78 7.27
N THR A 176 0.81 -11.65 6.58
CA THR A 176 -0.24 -10.64 6.42
C THR A 176 -0.89 -10.78 5.04
N VAL A 177 -2.22 -10.81 5.01
CA VAL A 177 -3.01 -10.84 3.78
C VAL A 177 -3.50 -9.43 3.46
N TRP A 178 -3.22 -8.97 2.24
CA TRP A 178 -3.55 -7.63 1.76
C TRP A 178 -4.72 -7.72 0.77
N LEU A 179 -5.83 -7.11 1.10
CA LEU A 179 -7.05 -7.20 0.30
C LEU A 179 -7.64 -5.83 0.04
N ARG A 180 -8.03 -5.58 -1.19
CA ARG A 180 -8.97 -4.50 -1.50
C ARG A 180 -10.38 -5.00 -1.21
N PRO A 181 -11.09 -4.42 -0.24
CA PRO A 181 -12.41 -4.90 0.12
C PRO A 181 -13.44 -4.50 -0.93
N GLU A 182 -13.95 -5.48 -1.67
CA GLU A 182 -15.01 -5.28 -2.65
C GLU A 182 -15.82 -6.56 -2.82
N ASP A 183 -17.15 -6.44 -2.85
CA ASP A 183 -18.02 -7.54 -3.23
C ASP A 183 -17.99 -7.76 -4.74
N ALA A 184 -17.86 -9.01 -5.16
CA ALA A 184 -17.63 -9.40 -6.55
C ALA A 184 -18.82 -9.06 -7.48
N TRP A 185 -20.01 -8.91 -6.94
CA TRP A 185 -21.22 -8.68 -7.72
C TRP A 185 -21.67 -7.22 -7.70
N LEU A 186 -21.29 -6.49 -6.65
CA LEU A 186 -21.65 -5.09 -6.47
C LEU A 186 -20.58 -4.12 -6.96
N GLY A 187 -19.34 -4.60 -7.17
CA GLY A 187 -18.16 -3.79 -7.53
C GLY A 187 -18.05 -3.43 -9.02
N GLY A 188 -18.95 -3.90 -9.88
CA GLY A 188 -18.83 -3.80 -11.34
C GLY A 188 -19.12 -2.43 -11.97
N GLY A 189 -19.09 -1.34 -11.18
CA GLY A 189 -19.35 0.02 -11.66
C GLY A 189 -18.08 0.80 -12.03
N VAL A 190 -18.27 2.03 -12.52
CA VAL A 190 -17.19 2.94 -12.94
C VAL A 190 -17.15 4.24 -12.13
N ALA A 191 -18.14 4.51 -11.30
CA ALA A 191 -18.28 5.68 -10.43
C ALA A 191 -18.92 5.28 -9.11
N ALA A 192 -18.88 6.15 -8.10
CA ALA A 192 -19.66 5.93 -6.88
C ALA A 192 -21.17 5.95 -7.18
N ALA A 193 -21.92 5.01 -6.62
CA ALA A 193 -23.37 5.03 -6.74
C ALA A 193 -23.95 6.28 -6.04
N GLY A 194 -24.75 7.05 -6.78
CA GLY A 194 -25.33 8.27 -6.27
C GLY A 194 -26.01 9.10 -7.34
N PRO A 195 -26.56 10.26 -6.96
CA PRO A 195 -27.28 11.15 -7.91
C PRO A 195 -26.41 11.60 -9.09
N LEU A 196 -25.11 11.79 -8.88
CA LEU A 196 -24.18 12.20 -9.94
C LEU A 196 -24.04 11.11 -11.00
N ALA A 197 -23.69 9.88 -10.58
CA ALA A 197 -23.57 8.75 -11.49
C ALA A 197 -24.86 8.51 -12.29
N THR A 198 -26.02 8.59 -11.62
CA THR A 198 -27.33 8.46 -12.28
C THR A 198 -27.55 9.54 -13.34
N ARG A 199 -27.25 10.80 -13.05
CA ARG A 199 -27.38 11.90 -14.04
C ARG A 199 -26.44 11.74 -15.23
N MET A 200 -25.26 11.17 -15.01
CA MET A 200 -24.26 10.95 -16.04
C MET A 200 -24.46 9.62 -16.81
N GLY A 201 -25.45 8.80 -16.42
CA GLY A 201 -25.69 7.49 -17.02
C GLY A 201 -24.57 6.48 -16.75
N LEU A 202 -23.83 6.63 -15.65
CA LEU A 202 -22.74 5.76 -15.26
C LEU A 202 -23.22 4.65 -14.32
N SER A 203 -22.64 3.44 -14.48
CA SER A 203 -22.85 2.34 -13.54
C SER A 203 -22.16 2.68 -12.21
N GLY A 204 -22.93 2.62 -11.12
CA GLY A 204 -22.47 3.01 -9.79
C GLY A 204 -22.00 1.82 -8.96
N VAL A 205 -20.90 2.01 -8.22
CA VAL A 205 -20.42 1.09 -7.17
C VAL A 205 -21.00 1.56 -5.83
N PRO A 206 -21.94 0.83 -5.22
CA PRO A 206 -22.52 1.22 -3.94
C PRO A 206 -21.49 1.06 -2.81
N VAL A 207 -21.68 1.79 -1.72
CA VAL A 207 -20.89 1.62 -0.49
C VAL A 207 -21.01 0.18 0.06
N LEU A 208 -22.13 -0.48 -0.17
CA LEU A 208 -22.35 -1.88 0.21
C LEU A 208 -21.34 -2.84 -0.39
N ALA A 209 -20.78 -2.56 -1.57
CA ALA A 209 -19.73 -3.37 -2.16
C ALA A 209 -18.49 -3.46 -1.25
N GLU A 210 -18.14 -2.37 -0.60
CA GLU A 210 -17.02 -2.29 0.33
C GLU A 210 -17.37 -2.89 1.69
N THR A 211 -18.52 -2.49 2.27
CA THR A 211 -18.88 -2.89 3.64
C THR A 211 -19.21 -4.38 3.78
N ILE A 212 -19.86 -5.00 2.80
CA ILE A 212 -20.11 -6.45 2.80
C ILE A 212 -18.81 -7.23 2.77
N ALA A 213 -17.86 -6.82 1.93
CA ALA A 213 -16.55 -7.45 1.87
C ALA A 213 -15.79 -7.31 3.20
N ILE A 214 -15.78 -6.11 3.80
CA ILE A 214 -15.15 -5.87 5.11
C ILE A 214 -15.77 -6.74 6.18
N MET A 215 -17.10 -6.81 6.28
CA MET A 215 -17.78 -7.66 7.26
C MET A 215 -17.42 -9.14 7.08
N THR A 216 -17.36 -9.63 5.84
CA THR A 216 -16.93 -11.00 5.55
C THR A 216 -15.50 -11.25 6.01
N ILE A 217 -14.58 -10.32 5.72
CA ILE A 217 -13.18 -10.40 6.13
C ILE A 217 -13.08 -10.42 7.66
N ILE A 218 -13.78 -9.52 8.36
CA ILE A 218 -13.79 -9.44 9.83
C ILE A 218 -14.26 -10.76 10.45
N GLU A 219 -15.36 -11.34 9.95
CA GLU A 219 -15.87 -12.61 10.48
C GLU A 219 -14.86 -13.76 10.27
N LEU A 220 -14.18 -13.80 9.11
CA LEU A 220 -13.12 -14.77 8.87
C LEU A 220 -11.90 -14.54 9.77
N MET A 221 -11.53 -13.29 10.03
CA MET A 221 -10.43 -12.94 10.95
C MET A 221 -10.72 -13.41 12.39
N LYS A 222 -11.94 -13.21 12.89
CA LYS A 222 -12.36 -13.66 14.23
C LYS A 222 -12.16 -15.17 14.43
N VAL A 223 -12.43 -15.95 13.39
CA VAL A 223 -12.31 -17.42 13.45
C VAL A 223 -10.87 -17.90 13.26
N THR A 224 -10.09 -17.22 12.42
CA THR A 224 -8.77 -17.70 11.99
C THR A 224 -7.60 -17.03 12.73
N GLY A 225 -7.80 -15.84 13.28
CA GLY A 225 -6.73 -15.02 13.86
C GLY A 225 -5.76 -14.43 12.82
N ALA A 226 -6.11 -14.44 11.54
CA ALA A 226 -5.26 -13.92 10.47
C ALA A 226 -5.03 -12.42 10.60
N ARG A 227 -3.81 -11.97 10.24
CA ARG A 227 -3.50 -10.55 10.08
C ARG A 227 -3.91 -10.09 8.70
N VAL A 228 -4.69 -9.01 8.62
CA VAL A 228 -5.18 -8.48 7.35
C VAL A 228 -4.86 -7.00 7.23
N HIS A 229 -4.48 -6.59 6.04
CA HIS A 229 -4.38 -5.20 5.63
C HIS A 229 -5.42 -4.90 4.57
N LEU A 230 -6.31 -3.94 4.84
CA LEU A 230 -7.34 -3.49 3.91
C LEU A 230 -6.81 -2.32 3.09
N CYS A 231 -6.66 -2.55 1.79
CA CYS A 231 -6.11 -1.56 0.87
C CYS A 231 -7.19 -0.59 0.38
N ARG A 232 -6.90 0.70 0.42
CA ARG A 232 -7.65 1.78 -0.22
C ARG A 232 -9.11 1.87 0.25
N LEU A 233 -9.33 2.07 1.56
CA LEU A 233 -10.66 2.38 2.07
C LEU A 233 -11.25 3.61 1.36
N SER A 234 -12.57 3.61 1.14
CA SER A 234 -13.21 4.67 0.37
C SER A 234 -14.43 5.31 1.03
N SER A 235 -15.04 4.71 2.04
CA SER A 235 -16.31 5.18 2.60
C SER A 235 -16.29 5.38 4.12
N ALA A 236 -17.14 6.28 4.61
CA ALA A 236 -17.36 6.50 6.03
C ALA A 236 -17.83 5.23 6.76
N ALA A 237 -18.70 4.44 6.11
CA ALA A 237 -19.19 3.19 6.67
C ALA A 237 -18.09 2.14 6.81
N ALA A 238 -17.15 2.08 5.87
CA ALA A 238 -15.97 1.22 5.97
C ALA A 238 -15.07 1.59 7.16
N VAL A 239 -14.83 2.89 7.34
CA VAL A 239 -14.06 3.41 8.49
C VAL A 239 -14.67 2.95 9.81
N GLU A 240 -15.99 3.01 9.96
CA GLU A 240 -16.65 2.62 11.19
C GLU A 240 -16.51 1.13 11.49
N LEU A 241 -16.62 0.28 10.47
CA LEU A 241 -16.37 -1.17 10.61
C LEU A 241 -14.92 -1.46 11.03
N VAL A 242 -13.96 -0.77 10.44
CA VAL A 242 -12.54 -0.91 10.79
C VAL A 242 -12.28 -0.44 12.22
N ARG A 243 -12.86 0.70 12.62
CA ARG A 243 -12.73 1.23 13.99
C ARG A 243 -13.23 0.22 15.01
N GLN A 244 -14.39 -0.36 14.78
CA GLN A 244 -14.95 -1.39 15.66
C GLN A 244 -14.08 -2.65 15.69
N ALA A 245 -13.61 -3.13 14.54
CA ALA A 245 -12.74 -4.31 14.46
C ALA A 245 -11.41 -4.11 15.22
N LYS A 246 -10.82 -2.92 15.15
CA LYS A 246 -9.63 -2.57 15.93
C LYS A 246 -9.92 -2.47 17.42
N ALA A 247 -11.07 -1.91 17.81
CA ALA A 247 -11.51 -1.86 19.22
C ALA A 247 -11.75 -3.26 19.79
N ASP A 248 -12.23 -4.20 18.97
CA ASP A 248 -12.38 -5.62 19.31
C ASP A 248 -11.01 -6.36 19.37
N GLY A 249 -9.90 -5.71 19.10
CA GLY A 249 -8.54 -6.27 19.18
C GLY A 249 -8.13 -7.11 17.98
N LEU A 250 -8.82 -7.04 16.84
CA LEU A 250 -8.42 -7.77 15.64
C LEU A 250 -7.12 -7.19 15.05
N PRO A 251 -6.20 -8.04 14.55
CA PRO A 251 -4.95 -7.62 13.92
C PRO A 251 -5.19 -7.09 12.50
N LEU A 252 -5.91 -5.96 12.43
CA LEU A 252 -6.34 -5.29 11.21
C LEU A 252 -5.62 -3.96 11.05
N THR A 253 -5.07 -3.73 9.86
CA THR A 253 -4.57 -2.43 9.42
C THR A 253 -5.23 -2.02 8.11
N CYS A 254 -5.17 -0.75 7.77
CA CYS A 254 -5.73 -0.26 6.52
C CYS A 254 -5.02 0.99 6.00
N ASP A 255 -5.14 1.21 4.71
CA ASP A 255 -4.69 2.42 4.04
C ASP A 255 -5.83 3.17 3.34
N VAL A 256 -5.55 4.39 2.93
CA VAL A 256 -6.41 5.22 2.10
C VAL A 256 -5.61 5.88 0.98
N SER A 257 -6.19 6.04 -0.19
CA SER A 257 -5.55 6.79 -1.27
C SER A 257 -5.58 8.30 -0.98
N ILE A 258 -4.47 9.00 -1.27
CA ILE A 258 -4.40 10.47 -1.25
C ILE A 258 -5.54 11.10 -2.05
N ASN A 259 -5.94 10.49 -3.16
CA ASN A 259 -7.05 10.97 -3.98
C ASN A 259 -8.35 11.04 -3.19
N SER A 260 -8.66 10.01 -2.38
CA SER A 260 -9.88 9.96 -1.56
C SER A 260 -9.88 10.96 -0.41
N LEU A 261 -8.72 11.49 -0.01
CA LEU A 261 -8.60 12.55 0.99
C LEU A 261 -8.78 13.97 0.41
N HIS A 262 -8.58 14.14 -0.88
CA HIS A 262 -8.63 15.45 -1.54
C HIS A 262 -9.79 15.60 -2.50
N LEU A 263 -10.13 14.55 -3.24
CA LEU A 263 -11.14 14.56 -4.29
C LEU A 263 -12.44 13.90 -3.84
N THR A 264 -13.52 14.20 -4.54
CA THR A 264 -14.86 13.63 -4.39
C THR A 264 -15.44 13.26 -5.75
N GLU A 265 -16.62 12.65 -5.78
CA GLU A 265 -17.31 12.31 -7.04
C GLU A 265 -17.53 13.50 -7.97
N VAL A 266 -17.67 14.73 -7.43
CA VAL A 266 -17.86 15.94 -8.25
C VAL A 266 -16.62 16.34 -9.04
N ASP A 267 -15.44 15.93 -8.59
CA ASP A 267 -14.17 16.22 -9.29
C ASP A 267 -14.00 15.40 -10.58
N MET A 268 -14.87 14.43 -10.81
CA MET A 268 -14.98 13.74 -12.11
C MET A 268 -15.42 14.68 -13.24
N GLY A 269 -16.04 15.82 -12.89
CA GLY A 269 -16.45 16.84 -13.85
C GLY A 269 -17.32 16.27 -14.97
N TYR A 270 -16.99 16.65 -16.21
CA TYR A 270 -17.67 16.15 -17.40
C TYR A 270 -16.87 15.00 -18.02
N PHE A 271 -16.97 13.81 -17.41
CA PHE A 271 -16.30 12.56 -17.87
C PHE A 271 -14.77 12.62 -17.91
N ASP A 272 -14.11 13.28 -16.95
CA ASP A 272 -12.65 13.24 -16.87
C ASP A 272 -12.17 11.82 -16.51
N SER A 273 -11.57 11.13 -17.48
CA SER A 273 -11.09 9.77 -17.31
C SER A 273 -9.99 9.63 -16.25
N ARG A 274 -9.29 10.72 -15.90
CA ARG A 274 -8.27 10.73 -14.84
C ARG A 274 -8.88 10.54 -13.46
N ALA A 275 -10.16 10.90 -13.29
CA ALA A 275 -10.90 10.70 -12.05
C ALA A 275 -11.54 9.29 -11.94
N ARG A 276 -11.34 8.42 -12.95
CA ARG A 276 -11.77 7.02 -12.88
C ARG A 276 -10.80 6.21 -12.03
N LEU A 277 -11.05 6.19 -10.73
CA LEU A 277 -10.23 5.49 -9.75
C LEU A 277 -10.91 4.19 -9.28
N ASN A 278 -10.14 3.31 -8.69
CA ASN A 278 -10.61 2.10 -8.05
C ASN A 278 -9.97 1.95 -6.65
N PRO A 279 -10.78 2.08 -5.58
CA PRO A 279 -12.21 2.38 -5.52
C PRO A 279 -12.56 3.76 -6.09
N PRO A 280 -13.84 3.99 -6.49
CA PRO A 280 -14.24 5.26 -7.04
C PRO A 280 -14.26 6.38 -5.98
N LEU A 281 -14.06 7.62 -6.43
CA LEU A 281 -14.22 8.79 -5.58
C LEU A 281 -15.66 8.85 -5.03
N ARG A 282 -15.78 9.02 -3.71
CA ARG A 282 -17.05 9.04 -3.00
C ARG A 282 -17.55 10.46 -2.70
N GLN A 283 -18.61 10.58 -1.92
CA GLN A 283 -19.21 11.84 -1.53
C GLN A 283 -18.34 12.62 -0.54
N GLN A 284 -18.69 13.89 -0.35
CA GLN A 284 -18.03 14.79 0.60
C GLN A 284 -18.02 14.24 2.04
N ALA A 285 -19.08 13.56 2.47
CA ALA A 285 -19.16 12.97 3.79
C ALA A 285 -18.12 11.88 3.99
N ASP A 286 -17.90 11.03 2.97
CA ASP A 286 -16.88 9.99 2.99
C ASP A 286 -15.49 10.58 3.09
N ARG A 287 -15.16 11.57 2.26
CA ARG A 287 -13.87 12.29 2.33
C ARG A 287 -13.62 12.86 3.72
N THR A 288 -14.64 13.46 4.33
CA THR A 288 -14.52 14.05 5.67
C THR A 288 -14.24 12.96 6.72
N ALA A 289 -14.94 11.83 6.63
CA ALA A 289 -14.74 10.70 7.55
C ALA A 289 -13.34 10.06 7.39
N LEU A 290 -12.87 9.88 6.15
CA LEU A 290 -11.53 9.34 5.88
C LEU A 290 -10.43 10.24 6.46
N ARG A 291 -10.56 11.56 6.31
CA ARG A 291 -9.60 12.53 6.89
C ARG A 291 -9.60 12.49 8.41
N ALA A 292 -10.78 12.41 9.03
CA ALA A 292 -10.89 12.27 10.48
C ALA A 292 -10.27 10.94 10.97
N ALA A 293 -10.50 9.84 10.25
CA ALA A 293 -9.97 8.53 10.58
C ALA A 293 -8.46 8.42 10.42
N LEU A 294 -7.87 9.15 9.49
CA LEU A 294 -6.41 9.25 9.39
C LEU A 294 -5.84 10.06 10.56
N ALA A 295 -6.52 11.14 10.98
CA ALA A 295 -6.07 11.98 12.09
C ALA A 295 -6.20 11.28 13.45
N ASP A 296 -7.20 10.42 13.66
CA ASP A 296 -7.42 9.70 14.91
C ASP A 296 -6.69 8.35 14.98
N GLY A 297 -5.97 7.94 13.92
CA GLY A 297 -5.21 6.69 13.83
C GLY A 297 -6.06 5.44 13.52
N THR A 298 -7.32 5.59 13.15
CA THR A 298 -8.13 4.47 12.63
C THR A 298 -7.58 3.97 11.31
N ILE A 299 -7.11 4.88 10.44
CA ILE A 299 -6.36 4.54 9.21
C ILE A 299 -4.86 4.63 9.52
N ASP A 300 -4.12 3.58 9.16
CA ASP A 300 -2.71 3.41 9.52
C ASP A 300 -1.74 4.02 8.52
N ALA A 301 -2.14 4.14 7.25
CA ALA A 301 -1.29 4.61 6.17
C ALA A 301 -2.06 5.36 5.08
N LEU A 302 -1.28 6.13 4.30
CA LEU A 302 -1.75 6.94 3.18
C LEU A 302 -1.05 6.49 1.91
#